data_eabfa2796f0fe9a15d0c94a3a238616c
#
_entry.id   eabfa2796f0fe9a15d0c94a3a238616c
#
_cell.length_a   1.000
_cell.length_b   1.000
_cell.length_c   1.000
_cell.angle_alpha   90.00
_cell.angle_beta   90.00
_cell.angle_gamma   90.00
#
_symmetry.space_group_name_H-M   'P 1'
#
loop_
_entity.id
_entity.type
_entity.pdbx_description
1 polymer ?
#
loop_
_entity_poly.entity_id
_entity_poly.type
_entity_poly.pdbx_seq_one_letter_code
_entity_poly.pdbx_strand_id
1 'polypeptide(L)'
;MANTDTGLVVYEKNSETPMAAASLTKLMTIILMLESYQDQLDTISITAPGYIYDYLYGKNASTADIWKDETHTLRSLLYAMLLPSANEAAYIVADYMSGSSIDNFVAMMNDEAARIGCTGTTFTDPCGLDPGNVTTARDAYLLVRVAMGYDAFAQAAGEESYQMPASTKHDSPYTILTSDKLVSPSSNYYRSYTKGGKTGSLDDWQNFAGWHTQDGETYVSVVLHSPKTDEDPRPALTETAELMDWAFATFTVTAALDTTQPITELPIVYSSQTDTVMIYPADDMQTLLPRQGGAEVTEKTFNVPEHLSAPIKQGDVVGTVTVTMQGETVGTVDLLAGSSVDRNELLYTMAKVKAFFSSTYFKVVVVLCIIAAVVYAVLWVYVMLLTVRRVEQPTPKRKNKPNDWNKE
;
A
#
# COMPACT_ATOMS: atom_id res chain seq x y z
N MET A 1 15.49 -1.38 0.30
CA MET A 1 14.97 -2.61 -0.32
C MET A 1 13.52 -2.83 0.09
N ALA A 2 12.66 -3.14 -0.87
CA ALA A 2 11.25 -3.43 -0.60
C ALA A 2 10.77 -4.62 -1.44
N ASN A 3 9.83 -5.38 -0.89
CA ASN A 3 9.13 -6.43 -1.60
C ASN A 3 8.01 -5.81 -2.45
N THR A 4 7.92 -6.16 -3.74
CA THR A 4 6.96 -5.54 -4.67
C THR A 4 5.56 -6.10 -4.56
N ASP A 5 5.43 -7.35 -4.09
CA ASP A 5 4.16 -8.06 -4.01
C ASP A 5 3.33 -7.56 -2.82
N THR A 6 4.01 -7.23 -1.71
CA THR A 6 3.38 -6.71 -0.48
C THR A 6 3.51 -5.19 -0.33
N GLY A 7 4.44 -4.55 -1.05
CA GLY A 7 4.79 -3.14 -0.87
C GLY A 7 5.59 -2.82 0.40
N LEU A 8 5.95 -3.83 1.20
CA LEU A 8 6.63 -3.63 2.47
C LEU A 8 8.13 -3.32 2.26
N VAL A 9 8.60 -2.31 2.97
CA VAL A 9 10.04 -2.00 3.08
C VAL A 9 10.67 -2.99 4.07
N VAL A 10 11.63 -3.77 3.58
CA VAL A 10 12.30 -4.85 4.36
C VAL A 10 13.59 -4.37 5.00
N TYR A 11 14.28 -3.47 4.32
CA TYR A 11 15.50 -2.85 4.83
C TYR A 11 15.59 -1.41 4.36
N GLU A 12 15.91 -0.52 5.27
CA GLU A 12 16.02 0.92 5.01
C GLU A 12 17.20 1.52 5.78
N LYS A 13 17.98 2.34 5.07
CA LYS A 13 19.06 3.13 5.64
C LYS A 13 19.21 4.42 4.85
N ASN A 14 18.95 5.56 5.49
CA ASN A 14 19.10 6.89 4.88
C ASN A 14 18.32 7.05 3.55
N SER A 15 17.16 6.42 3.42
CA SER A 15 16.44 6.26 2.14
C SER A 15 16.01 7.58 1.50
N GLU A 16 15.83 8.63 2.30
CA GLU A 16 15.41 9.97 1.87
C GLU A 16 16.60 10.94 1.68
N THR A 17 17.84 10.47 1.89
CA THR A 17 19.01 11.35 1.76
C THR A 17 19.35 11.53 0.28
N PRO A 18 19.36 12.78 -0.27
CA PRO A 18 19.75 13.03 -1.65
C PRO A 18 21.23 12.70 -1.87
N MET A 19 21.51 11.96 -2.94
CA MET A 19 22.85 11.59 -3.35
C MET A 19 22.99 11.73 -4.86
N ALA A 20 24.24 11.84 -5.36
CA ALA A 20 24.49 11.90 -6.79
C ALA A 20 23.95 10.65 -7.50
N ALA A 21 23.04 10.86 -8.46
CA ALA A 21 22.37 9.78 -9.18
C ALA A 21 23.32 9.04 -10.13
N ALA A 22 24.32 9.75 -10.66
CA ALA A 22 25.16 9.24 -11.75
C ALA A 22 24.27 8.63 -12.85
N SER A 23 24.70 7.54 -13.46
CA SER A 23 23.96 6.89 -14.56
C SER A 23 22.61 6.25 -14.17
N LEU A 24 22.16 6.29 -12.90
CA LEU A 24 20.77 5.97 -12.57
C LEU A 24 19.81 6.98 -13.17
N THR A 25 20.26 8.20 -13.50
CA THR A 25 19.54 9.23 -14.26
C THR A 25 18.93 8.67 -15.54
N LYS A 26 19.64 7.74 -16.22
CA LYS A 26 19.16 7.12 -17.47
C LYS A 26 17.86 6.30 -17.28
N LEU A 27 17.52 5.89 -16.04
CA LEU A 27 16.20 5.28 -15.79
C LEU A 27 15.08 6.22 -16.19
N MET A 28 15.18 7.52 -15.87
CA MET A 28 14.18 8.51 -16.27
C MET A 28 14.15 8.74 -17.79
N THR A 29 15.29 8.83 -18.43
CA THR A 29 15.37 8.95 -19.90
C THR A 29 14.71 7.76 -20.60
N ILE A 30 14.94 6.55 -20.07
CA ILE A 30 14.33 5.31 -20.57
C ILE A 30 12.82 5.28 -20.31
N ILE A 31 12.37 5.68 -19.13
CA ILE A 31 10.94 5.74 -18.80
C ILE A 31 10.21 6.65 -19.78
N LEU A 32 10.67 7.88 -19.99
CA LEU A 32 10.08 8.82 -20.95
C LEU A 32 10.04 8.26 -22.36
N MET A 33 11.14 7.63 -22.81
CA MET A 33 11.22 7.00 -24.12
C MET A 33 10.21 5.86 -24.27
N LEU A 34 10.09 4.99 -23.27
CA LEU A 34 9.18 3.84 -23.32
C LEU A 34 7.71 4.26 -23.17
N GLU A 35 7.42 5.25 -22.34
CA GLU A 35 6.07 5.80 -22.22
C GLU A 35 5.56 6.33 -23.56
N SER A 36 6.44 6.96 -24.34
CA SER A 36 6.06 7.56 -25.62
C SER A 36 6.13 6.59 -26.81
N TYR A 37 7.05 5.60 -26.79
CA TYR A 37 7.42 4.88 -28.02
C TYR A 37 7.62 3.37 -27.83
N GLN A 38 7.15 2.73 -26.77
CA GLN A 38 7.37 1.29 -26.53
C GLN A 38 6.95 0.39 -27.71
N ASP A 39 5.88 0.76 -28.43
CA ASP A 39 5.38 0.01 -29.59
C ASP A 39 6.12 0.33 -30.91
N GLN A 40 7.09 1.24 -30.88
CA GLN A 40 7.77 1.76 -32.04
C GLN A 40 9.31 1.62 -31.96
N LEU A 41 9.81 0.82 -30.99
CA LEU A 41 11.25 0.70 -30.75
C LEU A 41 12.08 0.24 -31.95
N ASP A 42 11.49 -0.56 -32.84
CA ASP A 42 12.16 -1.08 -34.05
C ASP A 42 11.86 -0.27 -35.29
N THR A 43 10.87 0.59 -35.28
CA THR A 43 10.42 1.37 -36.44
C THR A 43 10.99 2.78 -36.48
N ILE A 44 11.20 3.38 -35.30
CA ILE A 44 11.84 4.69 -35.19
C ILE A 44 13.35 4.52 -35.18
N SER A 45 14.00 5.19 -36.09
CA SER A 45 15.47 5.28 -36.21
C SER A 45 15.91 6.73 -36.09
N ILE A 46 16.91 7.00 -35.28
CA ILE A 46 17.40 8.35 -34.98
C ILE A 46 18.86 8.44 -35.44
N THR A 47 19.16 9.53 -36.15
CA THR A 47 20.56 9.85 -36.50
C THR A 47 21.18 10.69 -35.42
N ALA A 48 22.35 10.27 -34.90
CA ALA A 48 23.06 10.94 -33.83
C ALA A 48 23.54 12.35 -34.26
N PRO A 49 23.00 13.43 -33.66
CA PRO A 49 23.43 14.79 -34.06
C PRO A 49 24.82 15.09 -33.52
N GLY A 50 25.63 15.78 -34.36
CA GLY A 50 27.04 15.99 -34.00
C GLY A 50 27.28 16.84 -32.76
N TYR A 51 26.39 17.79 -32.48
CA TYR A 51 26.55 18.71 -31.36
C TYR A 51 26.41 18.06 -29.97
N ILE A 52 25.74 16.91 -29.85
CA ILE A 52 25.59 16.23 -28.54
C ILE A 52 26.95 15.82 -27.98
N TYR A 53 27.92 15.56 -28.83
CA TYR A 53 29.27 15.16 -28.44
C TYR A 53 30.04 16.28 -27.76
N ASP A 54 29.64 17.54 -27.92
CA ASP A 54 30.21 18.68 -27.18
C ASP A 54 29.88 18.61 -25.70
N TYR A 55 28.70 18.04 -25.31
CA TYR A 55 28.35 17.78 -23.91
C TYR A 55 29.19 16.68 -23.27
N LEU A 56 29.75 15.77 -24.07
CA LEU A 56 30.51 14.59 -23.64
C LEU A 56 32.02 14.82 -23.70
N TYR A 57 32.46 15.84 -24.46
CA TYR A 57 33.88 16.08 -24.69
C TYR A 57 34.63 16.33 -23.36
N GLY A 58 35.75 15.61 -23.16
CA GLY A 58 36.59 15.75 -21.99
C GLY A 58 36.01 15.17 -20.69
N LYS A 59 34.80 14.57 -20.75
CA LYS A 59 34.17 13.90 -19.60
C LYS A 59 34.37 12.40 -19.77
N ASN A 60 34.97 11.72 -18.83
CA ASN A 60 35.18 10.26 -18.85
C ASN A 60 33.81 9.49 -18.95
N ALA A 61 33.13 9.68 -20.09
CA ALA A 61 31.77 9.24 -20.33
C ALA A 61 31.76 7.78 -20.82
N SER A 62 30.89 6.94 -20.25
CA SER A 62 30.61 5.60 -20.77
C SER A 62 29.96 5.71 -22.17
N THR A 63 30.35 4.84 -23.09
CA THR A 63 29.92 4.86 -24.50
C THR A 63 29.56 3.45 -24.99
N ALA A 64 28.68 3.38 -25.97
CA ALA A 64 28.41 2.21 -26.81
C ALA A 64 29.10 2.30 -28.15
N ASP A 65 30.07 3.21 -28.31
CA ASP A 65 30.80 3.50 -29.54
C ASP A 65 29.88 3.97 -30.71
N ILE A 66 28.83 4.73 -30.35
CA ILE A 66 27.96 5.36 -31.32
C ILE A 66 28.58 6.71 -31.74
N TRP A 67 28.81 6.91 -33.05
CA TRP A 67 29.44 8.10 -33.61
C TRP A 67 28.41 9.06 -34.16
N LYS A 68 28.82 10.34 -34.32
CA LYS A 68 27.99 11.32 -35.00
C LYS A 68 27.61 10.87 -36.43
N ASP A 69 26.42 11.19 -36.86
CA ASP A 69 25.82 10.83 -38.13
C ASP A 69 25.49 9.34 -38.32
N GLU A 70 25.64 8.52 -37.26
CA GLU A 70 25.12 7.15 -37.26
C GLU A 70 23.64 7.14 -36.95
N THR A 71 22.93 6.17 -37.52
CA THR A 71 21.50 5.98 -37.34
C THR A 71 21.25 4.65 -36.60
N HIS A 72 20.53 4.73 -35.49
CA HIS A 72 20.17 3.57 -34.64
C HIS A 72 18.68 3.59 -34.32
N THR A 73 18.09 2.38 -34.17
CA THR A 73 16.72 2.24 -33.69
C THR A 73 16.62 2.62 -32.21
N LEU A 74 15.40 3.00 -31.77
CA LEU A 74 15.17 3.23 -30.34
C LEU A 74 15.52 1.98 -29.49
N ARG A 75 15.29 0.76 -30.02
CA ARG A 75 15.71 -0.48 -29.35
C ARG A 75 17.21 -0.53 -29.16
N SER A 76 18.00 -0.25 -30.18
CA SER A 76 19.46 -0.22 -30.05
C SER A 76 19.92 0.82 -29.03
N LEU A 77 19.29 2.00 -29.02
CA LEU A 77 19.60 3.06 -28.06
C LEU A 77 19.19 2.66 -26.63
N LEU A 78 18.08 1.92 -26.43
CA LEU A 78 17.68 1.35 -25.14
C LEU A 78 18.77 0.43 -24.59
N TYR A 79 19.22 -0.53 -25.40
CA TYR A 79 20.31 -1.44 -25.01
C TYR A 79 21.63 -0.69 -24.75
N ALA A 80 21.95 0.32 -25.55
CA ALA A 80 23.13 1.15 -25.34
C ALA A 80 23.08 1.92 -23.99
N MET A 81 21.93 2.48 -23.62
CA MET A 81 21.75 3.13 -22.32
C MET A 81 21.81 2.17 -21.13
N LEU A 82 21.29 0.95 -21.29
CA LEU A 82 21.23 -0.03 -20.19
C LEU A 82 22.55 -0.77 -20.02
N LEU A 83 23.09 -1.40 -21.05
CA LEU A 83 24.22 -2.33 -20.92
C LEU A 83 25.51 -1.59 -20.63
N PRO A 84 26.17 -0.90 -21.58
CA PRO A 84 27.42 -0.17 -21.32
C PRO A 84 27.17 1.17 -20.60
N SER A 85 25.90 1.52 -20.40
CA SER A 85 25.51 2.81 -19.79
C SER A 85 25.89 4.02 -20.68
N ALA A 86 25.75 3.89 -22.02
CA ALA A 86 26.14 4.89 -23.01
C ALA A 86 25.51 6.26 -22.76
N ASN A 87 26.33 7.29 -22.66
CA ASN A 87 25.84 8.66 -22.41
C ASN A 87 25.35 9.30 -23.70
N GLU A 88 26.02 9.05 -24.84
CA GLU A 88 25.59 9.53 -26.14
C GLU A 88 24.20 9.00 -26.52
N ALA A 89 23.88 7.75 -26.17
CA ALA A 89 22.56 7.18 -26.44
C ALA A 89 21.44 7.95 -25.70
N ALA A 90 21.69 8.35 -24.45
CA ALA A 90 20.75 9.14 -23.68
C ALA A 90 20.54 10.55 -24.27
N TYR A 91 21.64 11.21 -24.72
CA TYR A 91 21.53 12.51 -25.42
C TYR A 91 20.84 12.41 -26.78
N ILE A 92 21.08 11.34 -27.57
CA ILE A 92 20.39 11.10 -28.84
C ILE A 92 18.87 10.98 -28.62
N VAL A 93 18.46 10.21 -27.63
CA VAL A 93 17.04 10.07 -27.29
C VAL A 93 16.46 11.38 -26.78
N ALA A 94 17.17 12.09 -25.91
CA ALA A 94 16.73 13.37 -25.35
C ALA A 94 16.55 14.43 -26.48
N ASP A 95 17.49 14.53 -27.41
CA ASP A 95 17.42 15.41 -28.56
C ASP A 95 16.19 15.14 -29.41
N TYR A 96 15.97 13.89 -29.75
CA TYR A 96 14.83 13.46 -30.55
C TYR A 96 13.49 13.81 -29.91
N MET A 97 13.34 13.48 -28.60
CA MET A 97 12.08 13.64 -27.88
C MET A 97 11.72 15.10 -27.61
N SER A 98 12.71 15.96 -27.47
CA SER A 98 12.51 17.38 -27.12
C SER A 98 12.58 18.37 -28.30
N GLY A 99 12.72 17.87 -29.50
CA GLY A 99 12.89 18.72 -30.71
C GLY A 99 14.17 19.52 -30.67
N SER A 100 15.29 18.87 -30.32
CA SER A 100 16.66 19.43 -30.27
C SER A 100 16.90 20.45 -29.13
N SER A 101 16.19 20.31 -28.00
CA SER A 101 16.40 21.15 -26.84
C SER A 101 16.62 20.28 -25.59
N ILE A 102 17.85 20.08 -25.17
CA ILE A 102 18.19 19.30 -23.97
C ILE A 102 17.54 19.89 -22.70
N ASP A 103 17.45 21.23 -22.59
CA ASP A 103 16.78 21.89 -21.46
C ASP A 103 15.29 21.52 -21.39
N ASN A 104 14.60 21.42 -22.55
CA ASN A 104 13.21 20.97 -22.55
C ASN A 104 13.09 19.50 -22.14
N PHE A 105 14.04 18.66 -22.55
CA PHE A 105 14.04 17.27 -22.10
C PHE A 105 14.26 17.14 -20.59
N VAL A 106 15.17 17.91 -20.03
CA VAL A 106 15.41 17.99 -18.57
C VAL A 106 14.14 18.46 -17.84
N ALA A 107 13.41 19.43 -18.40
CA ALA A 107 12.11 19.81 -17.83
C ALA A 107 11.13 18.63 -17.84
N MET A 108 11.01 17.90 -18.94
CA MET A 108 10.18 16.67 -18.99
C MET A 108 10.61 15.64 -17.96
N MET A 109 11.92 15.42 -17.74
CA MET A 109 12.42 14.49 -16.72
C MET A 109 11.97 14.89 -15.31
N ASN A 110 12.04 16.18 -14.97
CA ASN A 110 11.65 16.67 -13.66
C ASN A 110 10.13 16.67 -13.45
N ASP A 111 9.35 16.97 -14.49
CA ASP A 111 7.89 16.88 -14.46
C ASP A 111 7.45 15.42 -14.22
N GLU A 112 8.09 14.48 -14.92
CA GLU A 112 7.81 13.07 -14.77
C GLU A 112 8.25 12.53 -13.39
N ALA A 113 9.39 12.98 -12.86
CA ALA A 113 9.82 12.64 -11.51
C ALA A 113 8.77 13.08 -10.47
N ALA A 114 8.21 14.28 -10.63
CA ALA A 114 7.14 14.77 -9.76
C ALA A 114 5.86 13.92 -9.91
N ARG A 115 5.50 13.51 -11.12
CA ARG A 115 4.34 12.64 -11.41
C ARG A 115 4.47 11.25 -10.76
N ILE A 116 5.66 10.69 -10.79
CA ILE A 116 5.98 9.39 -10.15
C ILE A 116 5.97 9.51 -8.61
N GLY A 117 6.16 10.73 -8.07
CA GLY A 117 6.26 10.99 -6.63
C GLY A 117 7.69 10.97 -6.09
N CYS A 118 8.69 11.22 -6.96
CA CYS A 118 10.10 11.36 -6.60
C CYS A 118 10.34 12.77 -6.02
N THR A 119 10.26 12.91 -4.70
CA THR A 119 10.32 14.22 -4.02
C THR A 119 11.73 14.70 -3.70
N GLY A 120 12.70 13.80 -3.71
CA GLY A 120 14.12 14.09 -3.44
C GLY A 120 15.00 13.99 -4.69
N THR A 121 14.41 13.95 -5.89
CA THR A 121 15.11 13.79 -7.16
C THR A 121 15.09 15.07 -7.98
N THR A 122 16.23 15.41 -8.58
CA THR A 122 16.37 16.51 -9.55
C THR A 122 17.29 16.05 -10.67
N PHE A 123 16.90 16.34 -11.91
CA PHE A 123 17.70 16.05 -13.10
C PHE A 123 18.19 17.34 -13.72
N THR A 124 19.43 17.34 -14.22
CA THR A 124 20.10 18.46 -14.89
C THR A 124 20.68 18.08 -16.26
N ASP A 125 20.79 16.79 -16.54
CA ASP A 125 21.10 16.24 -17.85
C ASP A 125 20.44 14.87 -18.07
N PRO A 126 20.39 14.33 -19.32
CA PRO A 126 19.69 13.07 -19.59
C PRO A 126 20.45 11.80 -19.18
N CYS A 127 21.71 11.90 -18.75
CA CYS A 127 22.59 10.73 -18.60
C CYS A 127 23.25 10.59 -17.23
N GLY A 128 23.30 11.65 -16.41
CA GLY A 128 23.90 11.65 -15.08
C GLY A 128 25.37 12.01 -15.02
N LEU A 129 25.87 12.78 -15.99
CA LEU A 129 27.25 13.33 -15.97
C LEU A 129 27.37 14.61 -15.16
N ASP A 130 26.30 15.39 -15.10
CA ASP A 130 26.26 16.61 -14.30
C ASP A 130 26.04 16.25 -12.84
N PRO A 131 26.85 16.81 -11.90
CA PRO A 131 26.68 16.53 -10.47
C PRO A 131 25.37 17.05 -9.88
N GLY A 132 24.65 17.90 -10.59
CA GLY A 132 23.29 18.34 -10.22
C GLY A 132 22.22 17.27 -10.34
N ASN A 133 22.52 16.13 -11.01
CA ASN A 133 21.64 14.98 -11.01
C ASN A 133 21.68 14.30 -9.63
N VAL A 134 20.64 14.49 -8.84
CA VAL A 134 20.53 13.89 -7.50
C VAL A 134 19.26 13.05 -7.40
N THR A 135 19.32 12.01 -6.57
CA THR A 135 18.18 11.15 -6.25
C THR A 135 18.30 10.61 -4.82
N THR A 136 17.23 10.02 -4.32
CA THR A 136 17.23 9.29 -3.06
C THR A 136 17.07 7.79 -3.32
N ALA A 137 17.39 6.93 -2.35
CA ALA A 137 17.16 5.51 -2.50
C ALA A 137 15.67 5.17 -2.65
N ARG A 138 14.78 5.92 -1.97
CA ARG A 138 13.34 5.81 -2.12
C ARG A 138 12.89 6.18 -3.54
N ASP A 139 13.36 7.29 -4.08
CA ASP A 139 12.96 7.73 -5.42
C ASP A 139 13.52 6.81 -6.51
N ALA A 140 14.78 6.36 -6.40
CA ALA A 140 15.33 5.37 -7.30
C ALA A 140 14.55 4.04 -7.28
N TYR A 141 14.03 3.64 -6.11
CA TYR A 141 13.09 2.52 -6.01
C TYR A 141 11.83 2.75 -6.84
N LEU A 142 11.22 3.95 -6.78
CA LEU A 142 10.05 4.29 -7.58
C LEU A 142 10.36 4.25 -9.08
N LEU A 143 11.52 4.78 -9.48
CA LEU A 143 11.96 4.74 -10.89
C LEU A 143 12.13 3.30 -11.41
N VAL A 144 12.77 2.42 -10.63
CA VAL A 144 12.90 1.00 -11.01
C VAL A 144 11.54 0.33 -11.11
N ARG A 145 10.63 0.59 -10.15
CA ARG A 145 9.27 0.03 -10.18
C ARG A 145 8.48 0.43 -11.43
N VAL A 146 8.61 1.68 -11.87
CA VAL A 146 7.97 2.14 -13.11
C VAL A 146 8.66 1.49 -14.32
N ALA A 147 9.98 1.52 -14.38
CA ALA A 147 10.74 1.00 -15.51
C ALA A 147 10.53 -0.51 -15.74
N MET A 148 10.54 -1.33 -14.66
CA MET A 148 10.35 -2.78 -14.77
C MET A 148 8.94 -3.19 -15.25
N GLY A 149 7.98 -2.27 -15.25
CA GLY A 149 6.65 -2.46 -15.82
C GLY A 149 6.63 -2.46 -17.35
N TYR A 150 7.71 -2.00 -18.00
CA TYR A 150 7.85 -2.06 -19.45
C TYR A 150 8.61 -3.33 -19.87
N ASP A 151 7.97 -4.22 -20.63
CA ASP A 151 8.58 -5.49 -21.09
C ASP A 151 9.93 -5.27 -21.79
N ALA A 152 10.04 -4.23 -22.62
CA ALA A 152 11.28 -3.91 -23.34
C ALA A 152 12.43 -3.55 -22.37
N PHE A 153 12.15 -2.83 -21.28
CA PHE A 153 13.13 -2.54 -20.25
C PHE A 153 13.52 -3.81 -19.48
N ALA A 154 12.52 -4.58 -19.04
CA ALA A 154 12.73 -5.80 -18.28
C ALA A 154 13.60 -6.80 -19.06
N GLN A 155 13.32 -6.98 -20.35
CA GLN A 155 14.13 -7.82 -21.23
C GLN A 155 15.56 -7.27 -21.37
N ALA A 156 15.70 -6.00 -21.74
CA ALA A 156 17.03 -5.45 -22.03
C ALA A 156 17.93 -5.36 -20.80
N ALA A 157 17.39 -5.06 -19.63
CA ALA A 157 18.16 -4.96 -18.39
C ALA A 157 18.68 -6.31 -17.88
N GLY A 158 18.02 -7.43 -18.26
CA GLY A 158 18.42 -8.79 -17.92
C GLY A 158 19.47 -9.41 -18.85
N GLU A 159 19.77 -8.76 -19.98
CA GLU A 159 20.71 -9.32 -20.97
C GLU A 159 22.17 -9.03 -20.61
N GLU A 160 23.04 -10.03 -20.81
CA GLU A 160 24.49 -9.88 -20.63
C GLU A 160 25.12 -9.06 -21.77
N SER A 161 24.58 -9.18 -22.98
CA SER A 161 25.12 -8.54 -24.18
C SER A 161 24.02 -8.24 -25.21
N TYR A 162 24.32 -7.30 -26.08
CA TYR A 162 23.47 -7.00 -27.23
C TYR A 162 24.33 -6.77 -28.48
N GLN A 163 23.85 -7.24 -29.62
CA GLN A 163 24.52 -7.07 -30.86
C GLN A 163 24.02 -5.80 -31.58
N MET A 164 24.82 -4.73 -31.50
CA MET A 164 24.55 -3.50 -32.24
C MET A 164 24.63 -3.79 -33.72
N PRO A 165 23.69 -3.31 -34.55
CA PRO A 165 23.71 -3.50 -35.97
C PRO A 165 24.88 -2.75 -36.61
N ALA A 166 25.29 -3.20 -37.81
CA ALA A 166 26.20 -2.44 -38.64
C ALA A 166 25.58 -1.05 -38.97
N SER A 167 26.44 -0.04 -39.17
CA SER A 167 26.05 1.34 -39.37
C SER A 167 26.95 2.01 -40.43
N THR A 168 26.83 3.31 -40.62
CA THR A 168 27.68 4.08 -41.52
C THR A 168 29.14 4.18 -41.05
N LYS A 169 29.43 3.86 -39.78
CA LYS A 169 30.77 3.93 -39.18
C LYS A 169 31.30 2.56 -38.71
N HIS A 170 30.40 1.58 -38.61
CA HIS A 170 30.72 0.21 -38.28
C HIS A 170 30.31 -0.71 -39.42
N ASP A 171 31.30 -1.19 -40.20
CA ASP A 171 31.07 -2.03 -41.38
C ASP A 171 30.43 -3.40 -41.03
N SER A 172 30.45 -3.81 -39.76
CA SER A 172 29.87 -5.05 -39.28
C SER A 172 29.20 -4.87 -37.89
N PRO A 173 28.24 -5.72 -37.55
CA PRO A 173 27.66 -5.73 -36.18
C PRO A 173 28.73 -5.93 -35.12
N TYR A 174 28.59 -5.25 -33.98
CA TYR A 174 29.51 -5.34 -32.84
C TYR A 174 28.73 -5.56 -31.53
N THR A 175 29.41 -6.14 -30.55
CA THR A 175 28.74 -6.54 -29.27
C THR A 175 29.04 -5.52 -28.19
N ILE A 176 27.98 -5.04 -27.55
CA ILE A 176 28.05 -4.27 -26.30
C ILE A 176 27.73 -5.18 -25.11
N LEU A 177 28.37 -4.95 -23.97
CA LEU A 177 28.28 -5.79 -22.76
C LEU A 177 27.67 -5.01 -21.61
N THR A 178 26.95 -5.73 -20.73
CA THR A 178 26.34 -5.14 -19.55
C THR A 178 27.40 -4.73 -18.50
N SER A 179 27.16 -3.58 -17.88
CA SER A 179 27.84 -3.11 -16.68
C SER A 179 27.27 -3.75 -15.41
N ASP A 180 26.04 -4.26 -15.45
CA ASP A 180 25.43 -5.04 -14.37
C ASP A 180 25.99 -6.47 -14.35
N LYS A 181 26.92 -6.71 -13.47
CA LYS A 181 27.56 -8.01 -13.33
C LYS A 181 26.77 -9.02 -12.48
N LEU A 182 25.64 -8.59 -11.90
CA LEU A 182 24.71 -9.50 -11.20
C LEU A 182 23.94 -10.40 -12.19
N VAL A 183 23.72 -9.95 -13.42
CA VAL A 183 23.04 -10.74 -14.47
C VAL A 183 24.01 -11.51 -15.39
N SER A 184 25.33 -11.35 -15.22
CA SER A 184 26.34 -11.97 -16.07
C SER A 184 26.81 -13.30 -15.46
N PRO A 185 26.46 -14.48 -16.04
CA PRO A 185 26.82 -15.78 -15.47
C PRO A 185 28.30 -16.05 -15.34
N SER A 186 29.15 -15.37 -16.10
CA SER A 186 30.61 -15.44 -16.04
C SER A 186 31.22 -14.61 -14.91
N SER A 187 30.43 -13.79 -14.22
CA SER A 187 30.88 -12.88 -13.19
C SER A 187 30.86 -13.49 -11.79
N ASN A 188 31.81 -13.11 -10.93
CA ASN A 188 31.78 -13.46 -9.50
C ASN A 188 30.66 -12.81 -8.72
N TYR A 189 30.06 -11.74 -9.26
CA TYR A 189 28.89 -11.06 -8.68
C TYR A 189 27.56 -11.74 -9.05
N TYR A 190 27.55 -12.67 -10.01
CA TYR A 190 26.34 -13.28 -10.55
C TYR A 190 25.37 -13.80 -9.48
N ARG A 191 24.10 -13.45 -9.66
CA ARG A 191 22.98 -13.98 -8.87
C ARG A 191 21.84 -14.37 -9.80
N SER A 192 21.49 -15.64 -9.85
CA SER A 192 20.43 -16.18 -10.74
C SER A 192 19.04 -15.57 -10.50
N TYR A 193 18.82 -15.06 -9.31
CA TYR A 193 17.59 -14.37 -8.96
C TYR A 193 17.54 -12.91 -9.47
N THR A 194 18.67 -12.29 -9.84
CA THR A 194 18.66 -10.94 -10.40
C THR A 194 18.08 -10.95 -11.80
N LYS A 195 17.09 -10.11 -12.04
CA LYS A 195 16.39 -10.01 -13.33
C LYS A 195 16.83 -8.81 -14.15
N GLY A 196 17.44 -7.84 -13.52
CA GLY A 196 18.02 -6.68 -14.18
C GLY A 196 18.14 -5.49 -13.24
N GLY A 197 18.81 -4.47 -13.76
CA GLY A 197 19.04 -3.23 -13.02
C GLY A 197 19.82 -2.21 -13.82
N LYS A 198 20.14 -1.11 -13.15
CA LYS A 198 20.99 -0.05 -13.67
C LYS A 198 22.12 0.26 -12.70
N THR A 199 23.35 0.26 -13.20
CA THR A 199 24.52 0.74 -12.46
C THR A 199 24.70 2.23 -12.63
N GLY A 200 25.19 2.90 -11.59
CA GLY A 200 25.72 4.26 -11.62
C GLY A 200 27.17 4.24 -11.14
N SER A 201 28.08 4.92 -11.82
CA SER A 201 29.50 4.95 -11.43
C SER A 201 30.00 6.38 -11.38
N LEU A 202 30.60 6.71 -10.26
CA LEU A 202 31.39 7.92 -10.02
C LEU A 202 32.84 7.48 -9.79
N ASP A 203 33.79 8.42 -9.70
CA ASP A 203 35.21 8.06 -9.54
C ASP A 203 35.41 7.13 -8.31
N ASP A 204 34.96 7.55 -7.13
CA ASP A 204 35.18 6.86 -5.87
C ASP A 204 33.96 6.06 -5.37
N TRP A 205 32.82 6.10 -6.09
CA TRP A 205 31.56 5.56 -5.64
C TRP A 205 30.83 4.77 -6.71
N GLN A 206 29.99 3.86 -6.27
CA GLN A 206 29.09 3.12 -7.15
C GLN A 206 27.66 3.14 -6.62
N ASN A 207 26.71 3.21 -7.55
CA ASN A 207 25.27 3.05 -7.33
C ASN A 207 24.78 1.79 -8.06
N PHE A 208 23.74 1.18 -7.51
CA PHE A 208 22.95 0.16 -8.19
C PHE A 208 21.48 0.29 -7.80
N ALA A 209 20.60 0.11 -8.77
CA ALA A 209 19.17 -0.03 -8.56
C ALA A 209 18.62 -1.10 -9.50
N GLY A 210 17.97 -2.13 -8.96
CA GLY A 210 17.50 -3.27 -9.75
C GLY A 210 16.45 -4.11 -9.04
N TRP A 211 15.98 -5.17 -9.72
CA TRP A 211 14.98 -6.08 -9.15
C TRP A 211 15.42 -7.53 -9.26
N HIS A 212 14.92 -8.31 -8.32
CA HIS A 212 15.36 -9.66 -8.05
C HIS A 212 14.12 -10.53 -7.78
N THR A 213 14.04 -11.70 -8.42
CA THR A 213 12.91 -12.61 -8.26
C THR A 213 13.39 -14.02 -7.98
N GLN A 214 12.93 -14.60 -6.90
CA GLN A 214 13.16 -15.99 -6.53
C GLN A 214 11.90 -16.60 -5.92
N ASP A 215 11.55 -17.81 -6.30
CA ASP A 215 10.40 -18.57 -5.77
C ASP A 215 9.06 -17.80 -5.85
N GLY A 216 8.92 -16.91 -6.84
CA GLY A 216 7.73 -16.07 -7.05
C GLY A 216 7.71 -14.77 -6.24
N GLU A 217 8.68 -14.53 -5.37
CA GLU A 217 8.81 -13.30 -4.60
C GLU A 217 9.72 -12.32 -5.32
N THR A 218 9.31 -11.06 -5.42
CA THR A 218 10.09 -10.01 -6.10
C THR A 218 10.45 -8.88 -5.16
N TYR A 219 11.73 -8.52 -5.17
CA TYR A 219 12.27 -7.38 -4.43
C TYR A 219 12.92 -6.38 -5.38
N VAL A 220 12.78 -5.11 -5.06
CA VAL A 220 13.61 -4.03 -5.62
C VAL A 220 14.62 -3.60 -4.57
N SER A 221 15.90 -3.57 -4.95
CA SER A 221 16.98 -3.07 -4.13
C SER A 221 17.59 -1.80 -4.73
N VAL A 222 18.00 -0.89 -3.87
CA VAL A 222 18.75 0.32 -4.23
C VAL A 222 19.91 0.49 -3.25
N VAL A 223 21.11 0.58 -3.80
CA VAL A 223 22.35 0.91 -3.09
C VAL A 223 22.93 2.16 -3.73
N LEU A 224 23.05 3.23 -2.96
CA LEU A 224 23.60 4.50 -3.41
C LEU A 224 24.90 4.80 -2.68
N HIS A 225 25.84 5.39 -3.42
CA HIS A 225 27.06 5.97 -2.88
C HIS A 225 27.94 4.97 -2.12
N SER A 226 28.00 3.71 -2.62
CA SER A 226 28.87 2.68 -2.05
C SER A 226 30.32 2.93 -2.44
N PRO A 227 31.28 3.01 -1.47
CA PRO A 227 32.66 3.40 -1.74
C PRO A 227 33.44 2.28 -2.41
N LYS A 228 34.09 2.59 -3.54
CA LYS A 228 35.00 1.67 -4.24
C LYS A 228 36.27 1.51 -3.48
N THR A 229 36.80 0.29 -3.46
CA THR A 229 38.15 -0.04 -2.95
C THR A 229 38.93 -0.81 -4.00
N ASP A 230 40.25 -0.98 -3.76
CA ASP A 230 41.10 -1.80 -4.63
C ASP A 230 40.66 -3.28 -4.60
N GLU A 231 40.14 -3.75 -3.46
CA GLU A 231 39.66 -5.11 -3.26
C GLU A 231 38.27 -5.33 -3.85
N ASP A 232 37.40 -4.31 -3.78
CA ASP A 232 36.07 -4.34 -4.38
C ASP A 232 35.78 -3.09 -5.23
N PRO A 233 36.02 -3.17 -6.55
CA PRO A 233 35.75 -2.08 -7.48
C PRO A 233 34.25 -1.93 -7.81
N ARG A 234 33.39 -2.84 -7.32
CA ARG A 234 31.93 -2.85 -7.58
C ARG A 234 31.10 -3.07 -6.31
N PRO A 235 31.34 -2.28 -5.25
CA PRO A 235 30.78 -2.55 -3.93
C PRO A 235 29.25 -2.49 -3.89
N ALA A 236 28.61 -1.67 -4.72
CA ALA A 236 27.14 -1.63 -4.79
C ALA A 236 26.53 -2.96 -5.28
N LEU A 237 27.25 -3.73 -6.11
CA LEU A 237 26.82 -5.06 -6.53
C LEU A 237 27.03 -6.10 -5.43
N THR A 238 28.16 -6.02 -4.69
CA THR A 238 28.44 -6.86 -3.52
C THR A 238 27.38 -6.64 -2.43
N GLU A 239 27.14 -5.40 -2.02
CA GLU A 239 26.13 -5.05 -1.01
C GLU A 239 24.72 -5.47 -1.44
N THR A 240 24.40 -5.29 -2.73
CA THR A 240 23.12 -5.77 -3.27
C THR A 240 22.99 -7.28 -3.15
N ALA A 241 24.03 -8.03 -3.55
CA ALA A 241 24.01 -9.48 -3.47
C ALA A 241 23.84 -9.97 -2.03
N GLU A 242 24.60 -9.42 -1.07
CA GLU A 242 24.49 -9.75 0.35
C GLU A 242 23.11 -9.44 0.92
N LEU A 243 22.56 -8.26 0.60
CA LEU A 243 21.24 -7.84 1.03
C LEU A 243 20.14 -8.75 0.49
N MET A 244 20.24 -9.16 -0.78
CA MET A 244 19.26 -10.05 -1.40
C MET A 244 19.41 -11.50 -0.95
N ASP A 245 20.64 -12.02 -0.79
CA ASP A 245 20.88 -13.34 -0.22
C ASP A 245 20.26 -13.43 1.20
N TRP A 246 20.44 -12.38 2.03
CA TRP A 246 19.78 -12.29 3.34
C TRP A 246 18.25 -12.24 3.25
N ALA A 247 17.69 -11.41 2.34
CA ALA A 247 16.25 -11.24 2.23
C ALA A 247 15.55 -12.56 1.84
N PHE A 248 16.02 -13.23 0.79
CA PHE A 248 15.46 -14.50 0.33
C PHE A 248 15.66 -15.65 1.33
N ALA A 249 16.74 -15.62 2.13
CA ALA A 249 16.94 -16.60 3.19
C ALA A 249 16.04 -16.35 4.42
N THR A 250 15.68 -15.11 4.68
CA THR A 250 15.03 -14.70 5.94
C THR A 250 13.52 -14.63 5.81
N PHE A 251 12.99 -14.10 4.70
CA PHE A 251 11.57 -13.78 4.55
C PHE A 251 10.89 -14.65 3.51
N THR A 252 9.56 -14.72 3.63
CA THR A 252 8.66 -15.30 2.62
C THR A 252 7.34 -14.56 2.62
N VAL A 253 6.75 -14.41 1.42
CA VAL A 253 5.40 -13.88 1.26
C VAL A 253 4.41 -14.96 1.67
N THR A 254 3.50 -14.62 2.57
CA THR A 254 2.51 -15.55 3.12
C THR A 254 1.14 -14.86 3.20
N ALA A 255 0.06 -15.65 3.05
CA ALA A 255 -1.29 -15.16 3.27
C ALA A 255 -1.51 -14.89 4.76
N ALA A 256 -1.64 -13.60 5.13
CA ALA A 256 -2.07 -13.19 6.46
C ALA A 256 -3.58 -13.38 6.63
N LEU A 257 -4.35 -13.15 5.55
CA LEU A 257 -5.78 -13.40 5.42
C LEU A 257 -6.05 -14.12 4.10
N ASP A 258 -6.97 -15.10 4.15
CA ASP A 258 -7.40 -15.91 3.01
C ASP A 258 -8.93 -15.93 2.99
N THR A 259 -9.52 -15.41 1.92
CA THR A 259 -10.98 -15.32 1.74
C THR A 259 -11.69 -16.66 1.74
N THR A 260 -10.96 -17.76 1.53
CA THR A 260 -11.51 -19.12 1.55
C THR A 260 -11.54 -19.76 2.93
N GLN A 261 -10.89 -19.15 3.92
CA GLN A 261 -10.78 -19.67 5.29
C GLN A 261 -11.51 -18.77 6.28
N PRO A 262 -12.35 -19.33 7.15
CA PRO A 262 -12.94 -18.55 8.23
C PRO A 262 -11.85 -18.16 9.24
N ILE A 263 -11.87 -16.91 9.70
CA ILE A 263 -10.88 -16.42 10.66
C ILE A 263 -11.42 -16.26 12.07
N THR A 264 -12.73 -16.26 12.25
CA THR A 264 -13.42 -16.24 13.54
C THR A 264 -14.86 -16.69 13.37
N GLU A 265 -15.55 -16.92 14.49
CA GLU A 265 -17.00 -17.09 14.49
C GLU A 265 -17.63 -16.13 15.50
N LEU A 266 -18.81 -15.61 15.17
CA LEU A 266 -19.56 -14.70 16.05
C LEU A 266 -20.88 -15.32 16.46
N PRO A 267 -21.27 -15.16 17.76
CA PRO A 267 -22.60 -15.55 18.20
C PRO A 267 -23.68 -14.78 17.46
N ILE A 268 -24.81 -15.43 17.16
CA ILE A 268 -25.98 -14.77 16.56
C ILE A 268 -27.21 -14.94 17.46
N VAL A 269 -27.93 -13.83 17.64
CA VAL A 269 -29.18 -13.83 18.42
C VAL A 269 -30.40 -13.73 17.51
N TYR A 270 -31.56 -14.14 18.06
CA TYR A 270 -32.85 -14.15 17.38
C TYR A 270 -32.95 -15.13 16.20
N SER A 271 -32.15 -16.19 16.21
CA SER A 271 -32.24 -17.30 15.30
C SER A 271 -32.56 -18.60 16.02
N SER A 272 -33.20 -19.53 15.33
CA SER A 272 -33.36 -20.92 15.74
C SER A 272 -32.66 -21.90 14.78
N GLN A 273 -31.94 -21.37 13.79
CA GLN A 273 -31.23 -22.16 12.77
C GLN A 273 -29.81 -22.50 13.24
N THR A 274 -29.13 -21.51 13.85
CA THR A 274 -27.76 -21.64 14.36
C THR A 274 -27.53 -20.64 15.49
N ASP A 275 -26.56 -20.93 16.34
CA ASP A 275 -26.12 -20.08 17.44
C ASP A 275 -24.91 -19.21 17.07
N THR A 276 -24.21 -19.54 15.96
CA THR A 276 -23.01 -18.83 15.50
C THR A 276 -22.98 -18.69 14.00
N VAL A 277 -22.21 -17.74 13.48
CA VAL A 277 -21.91 -17.52 12.06
C VAL A 277 -20.40 -17.45 11.87
N MET A 278 -19.88 -18.24 10.92
CA MET A 278 -18.49 -18.18 10.49
C MET A 278 -18.22 -16.88 9.76
N ILE A 279 -17.10 -16.24 10.05
CA ILE A 279 -16.73 -14.95 9.52
C ILE A 279 -15.47 -15.09 8.66
N TYR A 280 -15.53 -14.51 7.46
CA TYR A 280 -14.48 -14.55 6.46
C TYR A 280 -13.93 -13.16 6.19
N PRO A 281 -12.65 -13.00 5.84
CA PRO A 281 -12.15 -11.73 5.34
C PRO A 281 -12.77 -11.41 3.97
N ALA A 282 -12.98 -10.13 3.68
CA ALA A 282 -13.53 -9.69 2.39
C ALA A 282 -12.49 -9.78 1.27
N ASP A 283 -11.22 -9.61 1.61
CA ASP A 283 -10.10 -9.63 0.68
C ASP A 283 -8.96 -10.50 1.21
N ASP A 284 -8.21 -11.10 0.28
CA ASP A 284 -6.94 -11.73 0.61
C ASP A 284 -5.91 -10.66 1.01
N MET A 285 -5.12 -10.96 2.03
CA MET A 285 -4.02 -10.10 2.43
C MET A 285 -2.75 -10.93 2.48
N GLN A 286 -1.78 -10.54 1.65
CA GLN A 286 -0.44 -11.09 1.73
C GLN A 286 0.44 -10.19 2.61
N THR A 287 1.36 -10.80 3.34
CA THR A 287 2.37 -10.11 4.13
C THR A 287 3.69 -10.86 4.07
N LEU A 288 4.76 -10.17 4.41
CA LEU A 288 6.10 -10.73 4.44
C LEU A 288 6.43 -11.19 5.86
N LEU A 289 6.65 -12.48 6.04
CA LEU A 289 6.97 -13.06 7.34
C LEU A 289 8.37 -13.69 7.35
N PRO A 290 9.05 -13.73 8.50
CA PRO A 290 10.24 -14.55 8.67
C PRO A 290 9.91 -16.02 8.36
N ARG A 291 10.79 -16.70 7.60
CA ARG A 291 10.66 -18.14 7.28
C ARG A 291 10.64 -19.02 8.53
N GLN A 292 11.25 -18.54 9.62
CA GLN A 292 11.26 -19.22 10.91
C GLN A 292 10.51 -18.35 11.95
N GLY A 293 9.51 -18.91 12.63
CA GLY A 293 8.75 -18.22 13.67
C GLY A 293 7.75 -17.16 13.15
N GLY A 294 7.48 -17.13 11.86
CA GLY A 294 6.66 -16.05 11.25
C GLY A 294 5.23 -15.97 11.75
N ALA A 295 4.61 -17.08 12.16
CA ALA A 295 3.24 -17.10 12.67
C ALA A 295 3.09 -16.39 14.05
N GLU A 296 4.17 -16.29 14.83
CA GLU A 296 4.18 -15.65 16.16
C GLU A 296 4.36 -14.12 16.08
N VAL A 297 4.66 -13.57 14.88
CA VAL A 297 5.00 -12.15 14.71
C VAL A 297 3.80 -11.32 14.25
N THR A 298 2.73 -11.98 13.80
CA THR A 298 1.50 -11.32 13.37
C THR A 298 0.41 -11.39 14.43
N GLU A 299 -0.18 -10.24 14.73
CA GLU A 299 -1.35 -10.13 15.60
C GLU A 299 -2.57 -9.72 14.77
N LYS A 300 -3.73 -10.31 15.10
CA LYS A 300 -5.01 -9.97 14.47
C LYS A 300 -5.93 -9.34 15.51
N THR A 301 -6.28 -8.09 15.31
CA THR A 301 -7.22 -7.36 16.16
C THR A 301 -8.57 -7.26 15.46
N PHE A 302 -9.61 -7.81 16.10
CA PHE A 302 -10.96 -7.82 15.57
C PHE A 302 -11.78 -6.66 16.12
N ASN A 303 -12.36 -5.86 15.25
CA ASN A 303 -13.36 -4.85 15.59
C ASN A 303 -14.74 -5.33 15.13
N VAL A 304 -15.37 -6.15 15.96
CA VAL A 304 -16.65 -6.82 15.70
C VAL A 304 -17.60 -6.64 16.87
N PRO A 305 -18.92 -6.69 16.66
CA PRO A 305 -19.89 -6.66 17.74
C PRO A 305 -19.79 -7.95 18.60
N GLU A 306 -20.17 -7.88 19.87
CA GLU A 306 -20.22 -9.02 20.77
C GLU A 306 -21.12 -10.15 20.26
N HIS A 307 -22.17 -9.83 19.52
CA HIS A 307 -23.08 -10.77 18.85
C HIS A 307 -23.72 -10.13 17.62
N LEU A 308 -24.03 -10.95 16.64
CA LEU A 308 -24.82 -10.58 15.47
C LEU A 308 -26.31 -10.69 15.78
N SER A 309 -27.14 -9.94 15.05
CA SER A 309 -28.61 -9.98 15.16
C SER A 309 -29.23 -10.47 13.86
N ALA A 310 -29.95 -11.58 13.89
CA ALA A 310 -30.69 -12.04 12.72
C ALA A 310 -31.84 -11.05 12.36
N PRO A 311 -32.16 -10.84 11.05
CA PRO A 311 -31.61 -11.55 9.90
C PRO A 311 -30.26 -10.99 9.47
N ILE A 312 -29.38 -11.86 8.95
CA ILE A 312 -28.13 -11.50 8.30
C ILE A 312 -28.04 -12.26 6.99
N LYS A 313 -27.39 -11.68 5.98
CA LYS A 313 -27.18 -12.33 4.68
C LYS A 313 -25.71 -12.70 4.52
N GLN A 314 -25.47 -13.78 3.81
CA GLN A 314 -24.12 -14.11 3.38
C GLN A 314 -23.52 -12.94 2.60
N GLY A 315 -22.29 -12.54 2.97
CA GLY A 315 -21.59 -11.39 2.40
C GLY A 315 -21.89 -10.04 3.07
N ASP A 316 -22.78 -9.98 4.07
CA ASP A 316 -22.98 -8.76 4.85
C ASP A 316 -21.70 -8.44 5.65
N VAL A 317 -21.28 -7.17 5.63
CA VAL A 317 -20.15 -6.69 6.44
C VAL A 317 -20.54 -6.67 7.91
N VAL A 318 -19.75 -7.35 8.75
CA VAL A 318 -20.03 -7.52 10.19
C VAL A 318 -18.99 -6.84 11.09
N GLY A 319 -17.91 -6.34 10.52
CA GLY A 319 -16.84 -5.67 11.23
C GLY A 319 -15.57 -5.59 10.41
N THR A 320 -14.43 -5.42 11.07
CA THR A 320 -13.12 -5.37 10.44
C THR A 320 -12.10 -6.18 11.23
N VAL A 321 -11.04 -6.64 10.54
CA VAL A 321 -9.82 -7.19 11.17
C VAL A 321 -8.65 -6.32 10.77
N THR A 322 -7.85 -5.92 11.76
CA THR A 322 -6.57 -5.26 11.53
C THR A 322 -5.46 -6.26 11.81
N VAL A 323 -4.57 -6.43 10.83
CA VAL A 323 -3.35 -7.24 10.94
C VAL A 323 -2.20 -6.32 11.28
N THR A 324 -1.48 -6.62 12.36
CA THR A 324 -0.27 -5.90 12.77
C THR A 324 0.93 -6.86 12.79
N MET A 325 2.11 -6.34 12.52
CA MET A 325 3.38 -7.05 12.60
C MET A 325 4.37 -6.21 13.40
N GLN A 326 4.87 -6.75 14.51
CA GLN A 326 5.78 -6.04 15.43
C GLN A 326 5.25 -4.66 15.87
N GLY A 327 3.92 -4.52 16.01
CA GLY A 327 3.26 -3.27 16.40
C GLY A 327 2.93 -2.31 15.24
N GLU A 328 3.41 -2.56 14.03
CA GLU A 328 3.08 -1.80 12.84
C GLU A 328 1.88 -2.40 12.10
N THR A 329 0.97 -1.56 11.64
CA THR A 329 -0.22 -2.01 10.89
C THR A 329 0.14 -2.42 9.48
N VAL A 330 -0.07 -3.70 9.15
CA VAL A 330 0.07 -4.23 7.78
C VAL A 330 -1.14 -3.81 6.93
N GLY A 331 -2.35 -3.93 7.50
CA GLY A 331 -3.58 -3.51 6.83
C GLY A 331 -4.83 -3.83 7.65
N THR A 332 -5.97 -3.34 7.14
CA THR A 332 -7.30 -3.59 7.72
C THR A 332 -8.24 -4.04 6.61
N VAL A 333 -8.97 -5.12 6.86
CA VAL A 333 -9.91 -5.73 5.89
C VAL A 333 -11.28 -5.89 6.55
N ASP A 334 -12.33 -5.69 5.76
CA ASP A 334 -13.71 -5.94 6.17
C ASP A 334 -13.94 -7.43 6.44
N LEU A 335 -14.86 -7.71 7.33
CA LEU A 335 -15.28 -9.05 7.72
C LEU A 335 -16.70 -9.34 7.24
N LEU A 336 -16.88 -10.48 6.56
CA LEU A 336 -18.13 -10.86 5.93
C LEU A 336 -18.77 -12.06 6.65
N ALA A 337 -20.10 -12.03 6.76
CA ALA A 337 -20.88 -13.18 7.19
C ALA A 337 -20.79 -14.33 6.17
N GLY A 338 -20.39 -15.52 6.60
CA GLY A 338 -20.21 -16.69 5.74
C GLY A 338 -21.52 -17.40 5.34
N SER A 339 -22.63 -17.09 6.02
CA SER A 339 -23.93 -17.68 5.72
C SER A 339 -25.08 -16.72 6.01
N SER A 340 -26.21 -16.94 5.33
CA SER A 340 -27.47 -16.23 5.64
C SER A 340 -28.19 -16.91 6.79
N VAL A 341 -28.73 -16.14 7.72
CA VAL A 341 -29.48 -16.62 8.87
C VAL A 341 -30.76 -15.80 9.02
N ASP A 342 -31.90 -16.47 9.01
CA ASP A 342 -33.20 -15.84 9.14
C ASP A 342 -33.53 -15.53 10.60
N ARG A 343 -34.34 -14.47 10.78
CA ARG A 343 -34.83 -14.08 12.10
C ARG A 343 -36.01 -14.96 12.52
N ASN A 344 -35.93 -15.46 13.74
CA ASN A 344 -37.07 -16.09 14.41
C ASN A 344 -37.91 -14.98 15.08
N GLU A 345 -39.09 -14.71 14.52
CA GLU A 345 -39.96 -13.63 14.99
C GLU A 345 -40.47 -13.82 16.44
N LEU A 346 -40.62 -15.07 16.89
CA LEU A 346 -41.01 -15.35 18.27
C LEU A 346 -39.90 -14.96 19.25
N LEU A 347 -38.66 -15.41 19.01
CA LEU A 347 -37.51 -15.08 19.85
C LEU A 347 -37.24 -13.57 19.88
N TYR A 348 -37.34 -12.91 18.73
CA TYR A 348 -37.17 -11.46 18.62
C TYR A 348 -38.24 -10.70 19.41
N THR A 349 -39.52 -11.11 19.26
CA THR A 349 -40.61 -10.49 20.00
C THR A 349 -40.50 -10.69 21.52
N MET A 350 -40.14 -11.90 21.93
CA MET A 350 -39.87 -12.19 23.38
C MET A 350 -38.73 -11.34 23.92
N ALA A 351 -37.65 -11.17 23.16
CA ALA A 351 -36.55 -10.32 23.57
C ALA A 351 -36.93 -8.84 23.68
N LYS A 352 -37.74 -8.32 22.73
CA LYS A 352 -38.31 -6.95 22.81
C LYS A 352 -39.17 -6.77 24.03
N VAL A 353 -40.07 -7.72 24.31
CA VAL A 353 -40.92 -7.69 25.51
C VAL A 353 -40.06 -7.69 26.77
N LYS A 354 -39.05 -8.58 26.85
CA LYS A 354 -38.13 -8.62 27.99
C LYS A 354 -37.37 -7.30 28.17
N ALA A 355 -36.86 -6.73 27.04
CA ALA A 355 -36.16 -5.46 27.05
C ALA A 355 -37.08 -4.29 27.49
N PHE A 356 -38.36 -4.27 27.08
CA PHE A 356 -39.34 -3.29 27.53
C PHE A 356 -39.52 -3.36 29.06
N PHE A 357 -39.76 -4.54 29.62
CA PHE A 357 -39.94 -4.71 31.06
C PHE A 357 -38.69 -4.41 31.85
N SER A 358 -37.51 -4.61 31.28
CA SER A 358 -36.21 -4.30 31.89
C SER A 358 -35.81 -2.84 31.77
N SER A 359 -36.50 -2.06 30.93
CA SER A 359 -36.13 -0.68 30.61
C SER A 359 -36.29 0.26 31.80
N THR A 360 -35.45 1.28 31.91
CA THR A 360 -35.57 2.34 32.93
C THR A 360 -36.91 3.04 32.85
N TYR A 361 -37.44 3.25 31.60
CA TYR A 361 -38.76 3.83 31.37
C TYR A 361 -39.86 3.02 32.08
N PHE A 362 -39.93 1.70 31.85
CA PHE A 362 -40.92 0.84 32.48
C PHE A 362 -40.82 0.86 34.00
N LYS A 363 -39.59 0.78 34.56
CA LYS A 363 -39.34 0.84 36.02
C LYS A 363 -39.86 2.17 36.61
N VAL A 364 -39.61 3.31 35.93
CA VAL A 364 -40.12 4.62 36.39
C VAL A 364 -41.64 4.68 36.34
N VAL A 365 -42.24 4.18 35.25
CA VAL A 365 -43.71 4.13 35.15
C VAL A 365 -44.34 3.28 36.26
N VAL A 366 -43.78 2.10 36.55
CA VAL A 366 -44.26 1.25 37.62
C VAL A 366 -44.16 1.95 38.99
N VAL A 367 -43.03 2.63 39.26
CA VAL A 367 -42.88 3.40 40.53
C VAL A 367 -43.91 4.53 40.61
N LEU A 368 -44.17 5.26 39.53
CA LEU A 368 -45.18 6.32 39.49
C LEU A 368 -46.60 5.76 39.70
N CYS A 369 -46.92 4.60 39.11
CA CYS A 369 -48.21 3.90 39.34
C CYS A 369 -48.39 3.47 40.78
N ILE A 370 -47.32 2.95 41.41
CA ILE A 370 -47.32 2.56 42.86
C ILE A 370 -47.56 3.81 43.71
N ILE A 371 -46.87 4.92 43.44
CA ILE A 371 -47.06 6.17 44.17
C ILE A 371 -48.51 6.66 44.00
N ALA A 372 -49.04 6.67 42.81
CA ALA A 372 -50.43 7.07 42.55
C ALA A 372 -51.45 6.17 43.29
N ALA A 373 -51.23 4.86 43.29
CA ALA A 373 -52.06 3.90 44.03
C ALA A 373 -52.04 4.15 45.55
N VAL A 374 -50.83 4.41 46.13
CA VAL A 374 -50.70 4.76 47.54
C VAL A 374 -51.40 6.07 47.84
N VAL A 375 -51.23 7.11 47.05
CA VAL A 375 -51.91 8.41 47.22
C VAL A 375 -53.42 8.22 47.15
N TYR A 376 -53.94 7.44 46.18
CA TYR A 376 -55.36 7.14 46.08
C TYR A 376 -55.87 6.38 47.33
N ALA A 377 -55.16 5.38 47.82
CA ALA A 377 -55.57 4.64 49.02
C ALA A 377 -55.60 5.56 50.27
N VAL A 378 -54.62 6.44 50.43
CA VAL A 378 -54.59 7.43 51.55
C VAL A 378 -55.76 8.41 51.44
N LEU A 379 -56.05 8.93 50.25
CA LEU A 379 -57.20 9.83 50.00
C LEU A 379 -58.53 9.10 50.29
N TRP A 380 -58.66 7.86 49.87
CA TRP A 380 -59.85 7.04 50.11
C TRP A 380 -60.05 6.83 51.61
N VAL A 381 -59.04 6.45 52.39
CA VAL A 381 -59.08 6.33 53.83
C VAL A 381 -59.44 7.67 54.49
N TYR A 382 -58.85 8.77 54.03
CA TYR A 382 -59.13 10.12 54.54
C TYR A 382 -60.59 10.51 54.33
N VAL A 383 -61.16 10.28 53.11
CA VAL A 383 -62.59 10.53 52.82
C VAL A 383 -63.48 9.64 53.70
N MET A 384 -63.15 8.37 53.90
CA MET A 384 -63.88 7.45 54.73
C MET A 384 -63.94 7.93 56.19
N LEU A 385 -62.80 8.38 56.72
CA LEU A 385 -62.73 8.94 58.10
C LEU A 385 -63.55 10.23 58.21
N LEU A 386 -63.58 11.09 57.20
CA LEU A 386 -64.43 12.29 57.20
C LEU A 386 -65.94 11.95 57.14
N THR A 387 -66.34 10.91 56.40
CA THR A 387 -67.73 10.47 56.34
C THR A 387 -68.18 9.85 57.68
N VAL A 388 -67.33 9.04 58.33
CA VAL A 388 -67.61 8.51 59.67
C VAL A 388 -67.78 9.63 60.70
N ARG A 389 -66.90 10.64 60.67
CA ARG A 389 -67.04 11.83 61.60
C ARG A 389 -68.29 12.64 61.34
N ARG A 390 -68.83 12.69 60.09
CA ARG A 390 -70.13 13.37 59.81
C ARG A 390 -71.35 12.61 60.34
N VAL A 391 -71.30 11.29 60.47
CA VAL A 391 -72.40 10.47 60.99
C VAL A 391 -72.48 10.54 62.53
N GLU A 392 -71.41 10.87 63.20
CA GLU A 392 -71.35 11.00 64.70
C GLU A 392 -71.78 12.41 65.20
N GLN A 393 -72.15 13.37 64.33
CA GLN A 393 -72.64 14.63 64.83
C GLN A 393 -74.15 14.48 65.28
N PRO A 394 -74.47 14.67 66.65
CA PRO A 394 -75.84 14.51 67.13
C PRO A 394 -76.78 15.59 66.52
N THR A 395 -77.89 15.16 66.01
CA THR A 395 -79.00 16.07 65.51
C THR A 395 -79.39 17.02 66.60
N PRO A 396 -79.55 18.34 66.38
CA PRO A 396 -80.00 19.31 67.39
C PRO A 396 -81.46 19.00 67.80
N LYS A 397 -81.68 18.76 69.16
CA LYS A 397 -83.01 18.56 69.70
C LYS A 397 -83.90 19.77 69.42
N ARG A 398 -85.07 19.56 68.77
CA ARG A 398 -86.14 20.52 68.58
C ARG A 398 -86.74 20.93 69.89
N LYS A 399 -86.62 22.17 70.31
CA LYS A 399 -87.35 22.73 71.46
C LYS A 399 -88.81 22.90 71.09
N ASN A 400 -89.70 22.15 71.85
CA ASN A 400 -91.13 22.33 71.84
C ASN A 400 -91.46 23.68 72.48
N LYS A 401 -92.16 24.55 71.77
CA LYS A 401 -92.92 25.70 72.39
C LYS A 401 -94.18 25.21 72.98
N PRO A 402 -94.63 25.73 74.23
CA PRO A 402 -95.92 25.38 74.79
C PRO A 402 -97.03 26.14 74.09
N ASN A 403 -98.11 25.42 73.89
CA ASN A 403 -99.42 25.98 73.49
C ASN A 403 -100.05 26.78 74.61
N ASP A 404 -100.22 28.07 74.45
CA ASP A 404 -101.20 28.83 75.27
C ASP A 404 -102.51 28.87 74.55
N TRP A 405 -103.43 28.16 75.12
CA TRP A 405 -104.85 28.36 74.91
C TRP A 405 -105.38 29.06 76.15
N ASN A 406 -105.84 30.30 76.11
CA ASN A 406 -107.17 30.69 76.66
C ASN A 406 -107.41 32.24 76.44
N LYS A 407 -108.67 32.43 76.06
CA LYS A 407 -109.56 33.61 76.26
C LYS A 407 -109.46 34.71 75.18
N GLU A 408 -110.39 35.10 74.54
CA GLU A 408 -111.87 35.09 74.51
C GLU A 408 -112.31 35.18 73.09
#